data_e4ad8eae3a211f79532bc132c76f5d51
#
_entry.id   e4ad8eae3a211f79532bc132c76f5d51
#
_cell.length_a   1.000
_cell.length_b   1.000
_cell.length_c   1.000
_cell.angle_alpha   90.00
_cell.angle_beta   90.00
_cell.angle_gamma   90.00
#
_symmetry.space_group_name_H-M   'P 1'
#
loop_
_entity.id
_entity.type
_entity.pdbx_description
1 polymer ?
#
loop_
_entity_poly.entity_id
_entity_poly.type
_entity_poly.pdbx_seq_one_letter_code
_entity_poly.pdbx_strand_id
1 'polypeptide(L)'
;RSSDGVIVRTAMTTVPEPGHTVQLTIDSAFQQAVDKALAKNIEMINSTYNNSSSAKAAAGAVVVISTKDGSVLAASNYPSYDQNLFATQYSQYSSDPGLPLLNRALQGLYTPGSTFKPAVAVAALDSGVINRSSTVYCNGVYTYYDDYRPKCTRHGHSGNIDVITAIKWSCNIFFYDVGRRTTSDVYDAYAYKMGLGTRTGVEVNEATGRLTTKNDSNYIASLDVQAAIGQGNTVVTPVQLATYAGTLANRGVRYRTHFVKAILDTNTGEVIHETQPEVMDVVEDNGTTFALVRQGMKLVPSTITGKISSYPIAIACKTGTPQRSEGYYVGSTYKHYTNTTVSYTHLRAHETSAHL
;
A
#
# COMPACT_ATOMS: atom_id res chain seq x y z
N ARG A 1 37.02 -42.03 -8.20
CA ARG A 1 38.09 -41.71 -7.25
C ARG A 1 38.97 -42.93 -7.12
N SER A 2 40.24 -42.77 -6.86
CA SER A 2 41.14 -43.85 -6.42
C SER A 2 40.84 -44.26 -4.97
N SER A 3 41.44 -45.39 -4.53
CA SER A 3 41.28 -45.90 -3.15
C SER A 3 41.73 -44.92 -2.07
N ASP A 4 42.57 -43.95 -2.38
CA ASP A 4 43.05 -42.85 -1.55
C ASP A 4 42.18 -41.59 -1.64
N GLY A 5 41.05 -41.64 -2.35
CA GLY A 5 40.09 -40.55 -2.49
C GLY A 5 40.46 -39.50 -3.55
N VAL A 6 41.57 -39.66 -4.24
CA VAL A 6 41.97 -38.75 -5.32
C VAL A 6 41.06 -38.88 -6.54
N ILE A 7 40.63 -37.77 -7.13
CA ILE A 7 39.84 -37.75 -8.37
C ILE A 7 40.76 -38.11 -9.53
N VAL A 8 40.66 -39.36 -10.02
CA VAL A 8 41.47 -39.85 -11.18
C VAL A 8 40.79 -39.64 -12.52
N ARG A 9 39.46 -39.43 -12.54
CA ARG A 9 38.70 -39.12 -13.75
C ARG A 9 37.40 -38.47 -13.41
N THR A 10 37.06 -37.43 -14.13
CA THR A 10 35.71 -36.84 -14.13
C THR A 10 35.05 -37.11 -15.47
N ALA A 11 33.91 -37.76 -15.47
CA ALA A 11 33.08 -37.93 -16.66
C ALA A 11 31.83 -37.07 -16.52
N MET A 12 31.59 -36.21 -17.48
CA MET A 12 30.36 -35.44 -17.57
C MET A 12 29.35 -36.30 -18.33
N THR A 13 28.29 -36.76 -17.67
CA THR A 13 27.23 -37.59 -18.25
C THR A 13 26.13 -36.75 -18.91
N THR A 14 26.02 -35.47 -18.50
CA THR A 14 25.06 -34.51 -19.07
C THR A 14 25.77 -33.18 -19.16
N VAL A 15 25.71 -32.54 -20.30
CA VAL A 15 26.18 -31.15 -20.46
C VAL A 15 25.19 -30.24 -19.78
N PRO A 16 25.60 -29.38 -18.84
CA PRO A 16 24.68 -28.41 -18.25
C PRO A 16 24.17 -27.46 -19.33
N GLU A 17 22.85 -27.34 -19.42
CA GLU A 17 22.24 -26.32 -20.27
C GLU A 17 22.04 -25.04 -19.43
N PRO A 18 22.41 -23.86 -19.95
CA PRO A 18 22.17 -22.60 -19.26
C PRO A 18 20.67 -22.35 -19.14
N GLY A 19 20.23 -21.87 -18.01
CA GLY A 19 18.85 -21.38 -17.85
C GLY A 19 18.62 -20.11 -18.68
N HIS A 20 17.36 -19.75 -18.89
CA HIS A 20 16.99 -18.54 -19.61
C HIS A 20 17.28 -17.27 -18.79
N THR A 21 17.49 -16.16 -19.50
CA THR A 21 17.67 -14.84 -18.89
C THR A 21 16.30 -14.24 -18.54
N VAL A 22 16.09 -13.86 -17.27
CA VAL A 22 14.88 -13.17 -16.82
C VAL A 22 15.14 -11.66 -16.82
N GLN A 23 14.42 -10.94 -17.67
CA GLN A 23 14.40 -9.49 -17.67
C GLN A 23 13.31 -8.98 -16.74
N LEU A 24 13.69 -8.13 -15.79
CA LEU A 24 12.75 -7.55 -14.83
C LEU A 24 12.16 -6.23 -15.35
N THR A 25 11.02 -5.84 -14.76
CA THR A 25 10.38 -4.54 -14.96
C THR A 25 11.06 -3.42 -14.17
N ILE A 26 11.91 -3.78 -13.20
CA ILE A 26 12.65 -2.84 -12.36
C ILE A 26 13.63 -2.03 -13.22
N ASP A 27 13.52 -0.70 -13.14
CA ASP A 27 14.55 0.20 -13.62
C ASP A 27 15.60 0.40 -12.53
N SER A 28 16.83 -0.02 -12.77
CA SER A 28 17.90 -0.04 -11.75
C SER A 28 18.28 1.37 -11.26
N ALA A 29 18.27 2.38 -12.14
CA ALA A 29 18.58 3.75 -11.76
C ALA A 29 17.44 4.35 -10.91
N PHE A 30 16.20 4.07 -11.30
CA PHE A 30 15.02 4.49 -10.54
C PHE A 30 14.94 3.77 -9.19
N GLN A 31 15.19 2.46 -9.14
CA GLN A 31 15.27 1.69 -7.88
C GLN A 31 16.27 2.34 -6.91
N GLN A 32 17.49 2.62 -7.35
CA GLN A 32 18.50 3.27 -6.52
C GLN A 32 18.07 4.67 -6.03
N ALA A 33 17.36 5.43 -6.87
CA ALA A 33 16.85 6.72 -6.48
C ALA A 33 15.78 6.60 -5.37
N VAL A 34 14.90 5.60 -5.48
CA VAL A 34 13.87 5.30 -4.47
C VAL A 34 14.50 4.80 -3.17
N ASP A 35 15.51 3.93 -3.23
CA ASP A 35 16.25 3.44 -2.05
C ASP A 35 16.90 4.59 -1.28
N LYS A 36 17.60 5.47 -2.00
CA LYS A 36 18.23 6.66 -1.40
C LYS A 36 17.20 7.62 -0.81
N ALA A 37 16.07 7.81 -1.50
CA ALA A 37 14.99 8.68 -1.02
C ALA A 37 14.35 8.14 0.27
N LEU A 38 14.10 6.82 0.34
CA LEU A 38 13.55 6.16 1.53
C LEU A 38 14.49 6.30 2.73
N ALA A 39 15.77 5.94 2.57
CA ALA A 39 16.78 6.04 3.62
C ALA A 39 16.91 7.49 4.12
N LYS A 40 17.09 8.46 3.21
CA LYS A 40 17.18 9.87 3.54
C LYS A 40 15.97 10.41 4.31
N ASN A 41 14.75 9.99 3.93
CA ASN A 41 13.54 10.42 4.64
C ASN A 41 13.48 9.84 6.06
N ILE A 42 13.87 8.58 6.26
CA ILE A 42 13.91 7.96 7.59
C ILE A 42 14.94 8.68 8.48
N GLU A 43 16.13 8.97 7.95
CA GLU A 43 17.16 9.73 8.65
C GLU A 43 16.70 11.16 9.01
N MET A 44 16.04 11.85 8.06
CA MET A 44 15.48 13.17 8.28
C MET A 44 14.41 13.17 9.38
N ILE A 45 13.50 12.18 9.39
CA ILE A 45 12.50 12.03 10.45
C ILE A 45 13.19 11.85 11.80
N ASN A 46 14.17 10.96 11.86
CA ASN A 46 14.90 10.67 13.09
C ASN A 46 15.69 11.86 13.61
N SER A 47 16.31 12.66 12.72
CA SER A 47 17.04 13.87 13.11
C SER A 47 16.11 14.99 13.58
N THR A 48 14.96 15.16 12.92
CA THR A 48 13.98 16.21 13.25
C THR A 48 13.32 15.97 14.60
N TYR A 49 13.04 14.71 14.95
CA TYR A 49 12.33 14.34 16.18
C TYR A 49 13.24 13.74 17.26
N ASN A 50 14.55 14.00 17.19
CA ASN A 50 15.55 13.41 18.07
C ASN A 50 15.39 13.74 19.57
N ASN A 51 14.64 14.78 19.92
CA ASN A 51 14.42 15.23 21.31
C ASN A 51 13.14 14.71 21.94
N SER A 52 12.32 13.92 21.21
CA SER A 52 11.14 13.31 21.78
C SER A 52 11.44 11.87 22.16
N SER A 53 10.96 11.42 23.31
CA SER A 53 10.93 10.00 23.73
C SER A 53 10.04 9.13 22.81
N SER A 54 9.45 9.71 21.80
CA SER A 54 8.68 9.03 20.76
C SER A 54 9.59 8.16 19.88
N ALA A 55 9.12 7.00 19.55
CA ALA A 55 9.84 6.01 18.75
C ALA A 55 10.40 6.60 17.46
N LYS A 56 11.68 6.33 17.22
CA LYS A 56 12.32 6.64 15.94
C LYS A 56 11.68 5.84 14.81
N ALA A 57 11.68 6.39 13.61
CA ALA A 57 11.35 5.62 12.42
C ALA A 57 12.46 4.58 12.18
N ALA A 58 12.15 3.31 12.46
CA ALA A 58 13.14 2.23 12.40
C ALA A 58 13.15 1.51 11.05
N ALA A 59 12.05 1.57 10.31
CA ALA A 59 11.89 0.81 9.08
C ALA A 59 10.88 1.47 8.13
N GLY A 60 10.97 1.11 6.85
CA GLY A 60 10.03 1.56 5.83
C GLY A 60 10.08 0.70 4.57
N ALA A 61 9.10 0.89 3.71
CA ALA A 61 9.08 0.31 2.37
C ALA A 61 8.40 1.27 1.39
N VAL A 62 8.81 1.20 0.14
CA VAL A 62 8.20 1.92 -0.99
C VAL A 62 7.98 0.93 -2.12
N VAL A 63 6.80 0.93 -2.71
CA VAL A 63 6.48 0.18 -3.93
C VAL A 63 5.95 1.17 -4.97
N VAL A 64 6.49 1.11 -6.17
CA VAL A 64 6.06 1.90 -7.32
C VAL A 64 5.66 0.95 -8.44
N ILE A 65 4.43 1.07 -8.91
CA ILE A 65 3.92 0.28 -10.02
C ILE A 65 3.48 1.18 -11.18
N SER A 66 3.52 0.64 -12.37
CA SER A 66 2.92 1.22 -13.56
C SER A 66 1.40 0.98 -13.52
N THR A 67 0.62 2.02 -13.71
CA THR A 67 -0.84 1.90 -13.83
C THR A 67 -1.29 1.35 -15.18
N LYS A 68 -0.40 1.23 -16.16
CA LYS A 68 -0.72 0.75 -17.51
C LYS A 68 -0.92 -0.76 -17.58
N ASP A 69 -0.10 -1.49 -16.79
CA ASP A 69 0.07 -2.94 -16.92
C ASP A 69 0.30 -3.67 -15.60
N GLY A 70 0.47 -2.94 -14.48
CA GLY A 70 0.75 -3.52 -13.17
C GLY A 70 2.24 -3.85 -12.93
N SER A 71 3.16 -3.51 -13.86
CA SER A 71 4.60 -3.77 -13.69
C SER A 71 5.17 -3.01 -12.49
N VAL A 72 6.02 -3.68 -11.70
CA VAL A 72 6.75 -3.07 -10.58
C VAL A 72 7.97 -2.34 -11.13
N LEU A 73 8.01 -1.02 -10.94
CA LEU A 73 9.11 -0.17 -11.38
C LEU A 73 10.19 -0.02 -10.30
N ALA A 74 9.81 -0.08 -9.03
CA ALA A 74 10.71 -0.11 -7.88
C ALA A 74 10.02 -0.72 -6.67
N ALA A 75 10.80 -1.47 -5.85
CA ALA A 75 10.36 -2.03 -4.57
C ALA A 75 11.50 -1.89 -3.55
N SER A 76 11.41 -0.91 -2.67
CA SER A 76 12.46 -0.54 -1.72
C SER A 76 12.12 -0.96 -0.30
N ASN A 77 13.14 -1.36 0.45
CA ASN A 77 13.04 -1.76 1.85
C ASN A 77 14.12 -1.05 2.67
N TYR A 78 13.76 -0.62 3.89
CA TYR A 78 14.70 -0.08 4.86
C TYR A 78 14.44 -0.68 6.26
N PRO A 79 15.47 -1.11 7.02
CA PRO A 79 16.82 -1.29 6.53
C PRO A 79 16.90 -2.38 5.45
N SER A 80 17.98 -2.37 4.68
CA SER A 80 18.30 -3.36 3.66
C SER A 80 19.70 -3.90 3.89
N TYR A 81 20.19 -4.76 3.02
CA TYR A 81 21.50 -5.38 3.11
C TYR A 81 22.24 -5.30 1.77
N ASP A 82 23.58 -5.40 1.82
CA ASP A 82 24.39 -5.51 0.61
C ASP A 82 24.34 -6.96 0.10
N GLN A 83 23.78 -7.15 -1.08
CA GLN A 83 23.64 -8.46 -1.73
C GLN A 83 25.01 -9.12 -2.03
N ASN A 84 26.04 -8.32 -2.29
CA ASN A 84 27.40 -8.84 -2.53
C ASN A 84 28.03 -9.45 -1.28
N LEU A 85 27.59 -9.01 -0.11
CA LEU A 85 28.08 -9.48 1.19
C LEU A 85 27.15 -10.54 1.80
N PHE A 86 26.04 -10.91 1.13
CA PHE A 86 25.04 -11.82 1.69
C PHE A 86 25.65 -13.15 2.17
N ALA A 87 26.49 -13.79 1.35
CA ALA A 87 27.08 -15.08 1.68
C ALA A 87 28.05 -15.01 2.89
N THR A 88 28.74 -13.89 3.08
CA THR A 88 29.74 -13.71 4.14
C THR A 88 29.17 -13.09 5.41
N GLN A 89 28.08 -12.32 5.32
CA GLN A 89 27.48 -11.60 6.43
C GLN A 89 26.07 -12.10 6.79
N TYR A 90 25.65 -13.25 6.32
CA TYR A 90 24.32 -13.79 6.58
C TYR A 90 23.98 -13.86 8.08
N SER A 91 24.90 -14.34 8.92
CA SER A 91 24.69 -14.43 10.37
C SER A 91 24.43 -13.04 11.00
N GLN A 92 25.13 -12.01 10.55
CA GLN A 92 24.92 -10.64 11.00
C GLN A 92 23.53 -10.14 10.57
N TYR A 93 23.18 -10.28 9.30
CA TYR A 93 21.88 -9.83 8.79
C TYR A 93 20.71 -10.58 9.43
N SER A 94 20.84 -11.89 9.67
CA SER A 94 19.78 -12.72 10.24
C SER A 94 19.54 -12.44 11.73
N SER A 95 20.54 -11.97 12.47
CA SER A 95 20.46 -11.63 13.89
C SER A 95 20.19 -10.14 14.15
N ASP A 96 20.18 -9.30 13.09
CA ASP A 96 19.96 -7.87 13.23
C ASP A 96 18.49 -7.57 13.62
N PRO A 97 18.26 -6.88 14.76
CA PRO A 97 16.90 -6.54 15.20
C PRO A 97 16.17 -5.60 14.24
N GLY A 98 16.88 -4.92 13.33
CA GLY A 98 16.30 -4.15 12.25
C GLY A 98 15.66 -5.01 11.15
N LEU A 99 15.89 -6.33 11.16
CA LEU A 99 15.36 -7.30 10.20
C LEU A 99 15.64 -6.89 8.73
N PRO A 100 16.90 -6.68 8.31
CA PRO A 100 17.22 -6.23 6.96
C PRO A 100 16.84 -7.27 5.88
N LEU A 101 16.75 -8.56 6.23
CA LEU A 101 16.34 -9.63 5.32
C LEU A 101 14.83 -9.71 5.08
N LEU A 102 14.02 -9.03 5.91
CA LEU A 102 12.57 -8.99 5.70
C LEU A 102 12.23 -8.13 4.48
N ASN A 103 11.66 -8.73 3.46
CA ASN A 103 11.10 -7.99 2.33
C ASN A 103 9.79 -7.29 2.75
N ARG A 104 9.92 -6.10 3.35
CA ARG A 104 8.77 -5.34 3.86
C ARG A 104 7.80 -4.93 2.76
N ALA A 105 8.29 -4.70 1.56
CA ALA A 105 7.47 -4.32 0.41
C ALA A 105 6.43 -5.40 0.08
N LEU A 106 6.82 -6.69 0.19
CA LEU A 106 5.98 -7.81 -0.21
C LEU A 106 5.42 -8.62 0.97
N GLN A 107 6.11 -8.63 2.12
CA GLN A 107 5.78 -9.52 3.24
C GLN A 107 5.43 -8.76 4.53
N GLY A 108 5.80 -7.47 4.62
CA GLY A 108 5.45 -6.65 5.79
C GLY A 108 3.95 -6.39 5.84
N LEU A 109 3.32 -6.73 6.97
CA LEU A 109 1.88 -6.55 7.20
C LEU A 109 1.65 -5.31 8.06
N TYR A 110 0.94 -4.34 7.52
CA TYR A 110 0.69 -3.06 8.16
C TYR A 110 -0.79 -2.70 8.13
N THR A 111 -1.28 -2.12 9.21
CA THR A 111 -2.62 -1.55 9.27
C THR A 111 -2.68 -0.33 8.33
N PRO A 112 -3.57 -0.32 7.32
CA PRO A 112 -3.59 0.73 6.31
C PRO A 112 -4.10 2.08 6.85
N GLY A 113 -4.92 2.07 7.88
CA GLY A 113 -5.54 3.28 8.40
C GLY A 113 -6.33 4.02 7.32
N SER A 114 -6.32 5.33 7.35
CA SER A 114 -7.10 6.17 6.43
C SER A 114 -6.80 5.98 4.93
N THR A 115 -5.77 5.22 4.54
CA THR A 115 -5.57 4.84 3.12
C THR A 115 -6.63 3.85 2.63
N PHE A 116 -7.36 3.19 3.53
CA PHE A 116 -8.49 2.30 3.22
C PHE A 116 -9.77 3.05 2.84
N LYS A 117 -9.94 4.30 3.30
CA LYS A 117 -11.17 5.10 3.10
C LYS A 117 -11.64 5.25 1.65
N PRO A 118 -10.77 5.43 0.64
CA PRO A 118 -11.22 5.44 -0.75
C PRO A 118 -11.93 4.15 -1.18
N ALA A 119 -11.53 2.96 -0.68
CA ALA A 119 -12.22 1.70 -0.96
C ALA A 119 -13.64 1.70 -0.39
N VAL A 120 -13.80 2.16 0.86
CA VAL A 120 -15.11 2.31 1.48
C VAL A 120 -15.98 3.32 0.73
N ALA A 121 -15.39 4.42 0.24
CA ALA A 121 -16.10 5.40 -0.56
C ALA A 121 -16.58 4.83 -1.91
N VAL A 122 -15.73 4.04 -2.60
CA VAL A 122 -16.11 3.33 -3.83
C VAL A 122 -17.28 2.40 -3.55
N ALA A 123 -17.16 1.54 -2.54
CA ALA A 123 -18.20 0.60 -2.16
C ALA A 123 -19.54 1.29 -1.84
N ALA A 124 -19.51 2.35 -1.05
CA ALA A 124 -20.70 3.07 -0.62
C ALA A 124 -21.39 3.84 -1.77
N LEU A 125 -20.61 4.39 -2.70
CA LEU A 125 -21.13 5.09 -3.88
C LEU A 125 -21.73 4.10 -4.88
N ASP A 126 -21.03 3.02 -5.16
CA ASP A 126 -21.45 2.04 -6.15
C ASP A 126 -22.66 1.22 -5.68
N SER A 127 -22.71 0.85 -4.40
CA SER A 127 -23.87 0.18 -3.79
C SER A 127 -25.07 1.12 -3.54
N GLY A 128 -24.97 2.42 -3.83
CA GLY A 128 -26.04 3.39 -3.67
C GLY A 128 -26.33 3.79 -2.22
N VAL A 129 -25.49 3.39 -1.26
CA VAL A 129 -25.61 3.81 0.16
C VAL A 129 -25.44 5.31 0.32
N ILE A 130 -24.57 5.89 -0.51
CA ILE A 130 -24.40 7.34 -0.65
C ILE A 130 -24.37 7.73 -2.14
N ASN A 131 -24.56 9.01 -2.40
CA ASN A 131 -24.37 9.65 -3.69
C ASN A 131 -23.57 10.95 -3.53
N ARG A 132 -23.38 11.69 -4.64
CA ARG A 132 -22.63 12.96 -4.64
C ARG A 132 -23.15 14.00 -3.63
N SER A 133 -24.46 14.04 -3.39
CA SER A 133 -25.11 15.03 -2.51
C SER A 133 -25.25 14.54 -1.07
N SER A 134 -24.91 13.27 -0.79
CA SER A 134 -24.99 12.71 0.56
C SER A 134 -23.98 13.38 1.49
N THR A 135 -24.43 13.80 2.66
CA THR A 135 -23.58 14.43 3.67
C THR A 135 -23.73 13.74 5.02
N VAL A 136 -22.67 13.81 5.82
CA VAL A 136 -22.67 13.42 7.24
C VAL A 136 -22.20 14.61 8.07
N TYR A 137 -22.90 14.91 9.17
CA TYR A 137 -22.54 16.02 10.04
C TYR A 137 -21.36 15.65 10.94
N CYS A 138 -20.25 16.36 10.81
CA CYS A 138 -19.05 16.17 11.63
C CYS A 138 -18.95 17.25 12.70
N ASN A 139 -19.13 16.85 13.95
CA ASN A 139 -18.91 17.68 15.15
C ASN A 139 -17.69 17.23 15.96
N GLY A 140 -16.88 16.32 15.40
CA GLY A 140 -15.65 15.83 16.02
C GLY A 140 -15.81 14.52 16.81
N VAL A 141 -17.03 14.09 17.16
CA VAL A 141 -17.29 12.85 17.91
C VAL A 141 -18.40 12.05 17.22
N TYR A 142 -18.21 10.76 17.03
CA TYR A 142 -19.25 9.86 16.53
C TYR A 142 -20.06 9.33 17.71
N THR A 143 -21.36 9.56 17.69
CA THR A 143 -22.26 9.33 18.86
C THR A 143 -23.34 8.29 18.59
N TYR A 144 -23.19 7.46 17.56
CA TYR A 144 -24.18 6.44 17.22
C TYR A 144 -24.30 5.33 18.28
N TYR A 145 -23.15 4.95 18.88
CA TYR A 145 -23.11 3.98 19.97
C TYR A 145 -23.02 4.69 21.33
N ASP A 146 -23.66 4.16 22.34
CA ASP A 146 -23.65 4.74 23.68
C ASP A 146 -22.31 4.51 24.39
N ASP A 147 -21.71 3.33 24.19
CA ASP A 147 -20.49 2.85 24.84
C ASP A 147 -19.21 3.07 24.01
N TYR A 148 -19.35 3.46 22.73
CA TYR A 148 -18.23 3.68 21.84
C TYR A 148 -18.35 5.00 21.08
N ARG A 149 -17.59 6.01 21.48
CA ARG A 149 -17.62 7.38 20.93
C ARG A 149 -16.28 7.79 20.31
N PRO A 150 -15.91 7.22 19.15
CA PRO A 150 -14.65 7.53 18.50
C PRO A 150 -14.64 8.94 17.95
N LYS A 151 -13.41 9.53 17.87
CA LYS A 151 -13.21 10.93 17.51
C LYS A 151 -12.72 11.10 16.09
N CYS A 152 -13.08 12.23 15.48
CA CYS A 152 -12.39 12.73 14.31
C CYS A 152 -11.12 13.47 14.77
N THR A 153 -9.96 12.97 14.33
CA THR A 153 -8.66 13.50 14.75
C THR A 153 -8.15 14.65 13.87
N ARG A 154 -8.81 14.90 12.74
CA ARG A 154 -8.44 15.97 11.81
C ARG A 154 -9.18 17.27 12.12
N HIS A 155 -8.41 18.35 12.21
CA HIS A 155 -8.90 19.71 12.27
C HIS A 155 -8.90 20.33 10.87
N GLY A 156 -9.82 21.22 10.56
CA GLY A 156 -9.92 21.92 9.26
C GLY A 156 -11.23 21.62 8.52
N HIS A 157 -12.13 20.86 9.14
CA HIS A 157 -13.50 20.66 8.65
C HIS A 157 -14.48 20.47 9.81
N SER A 158 -15.73 20.89 9.61
CA SER A 158 -16.87 20.68 10.51
C SER A 158 -18.17 20.88 9.72
N GLY A 159 -19.30 20.51 10.31
CA GLY A 159 -20.61 20.63 9.66
C GLY A 159 -20.92 19.49 8.70
N ASN A 160 -21.70 19.75 7.68
CA ASN A 160 -22.12 18.77 6.69
C ASN A 160 -20.96 18.48 5.72
N ILE A 161 -20.47 17.23 5.72
CA ILE A 161 -19.30 16.76 4.96
C ILE A 161 -19.78 15.80 3.90
N ASP A 162 -19.50 16.10 2.62
CA ASP A 162 -19.68 15.19 1.49
C ASP A 162 -18.48 14.24 1.30
N VAL A 163 -18.61 13.28 0.40
CA VAL A 163 -17.56 12.27 0.15
C VAL A 163 -16.23 12.87 -0.31
N ILE A 164 -16.27 13.92 -1.13
CA ILE A 164 -15.06 14.59 -1.65
C ILE A 164 -14.32 15.28 -0.50
N THR A 165 -15.05 16.04 0.29
CA THR A 165 -14.52 16.72 1.48
C THR A 165 -14.04 15.73 2.54
N ALA A 166 -14.76 14.61 2.71
CA ALA A 166 -14.38 13.54 3.63
C ALA A 166 -13.04 12.87 3.25
N ILE A 167 -12.81 12.63 1.96
CA ILE A 167 -11.53 12.09 1.47
C ILE A 167 -10.43 13.14 1.63
N LYS A 168 -10.66 14.38 1.21
CA LYS A 168 -9.72 15.51 1.33
C LYS A 168 -9.19 15.66 2.76
N TRP A 169 -10.08 15.78 3.72
CA TRP A 169 -9.75 16.03 5.13
C TRP A 169 -9.58 14.75 5.94
N SER A 170 -9.78 13.57 5.32
CA SER A 170 -9.72 12.29 6.02
C SER A 170 -10.72 12.19 7.20
N CYS A 171 -11.94 12.70 7.02
CA CYS A 171 -12.96 12.78 8.07
C CYS A 171 -13.33 11.38 8.59
N ASN A 172 -13.02 11.08 9.86
CA ASN A 172 -13.38 9.80 10.45
C ASN A 172 -14.89 9.66 10.63
N ILE A 173 -15.58 10.75 11.06
CA ILE A 173 -17.03 10.70 11.33
C ILE A 173 -17.81 10.31 10.09
N PHE A 174 -17.45 10.87 8.92
CA PHE A 174 -18.06 10.49 7.66
C PHE A 174 -17.91 8.99 7.40
N PHE A 175 -16.67 8.48 7.51
CA PHE A 175 -16.39 7.08 7.23
C PHE A 175 -16.89 6.11 8.30
N TYR A 176 -17.04 6.53 9.54
CA TYR A 176 -17.74 5.75 10.57
C TYR A 176 -19.23 5.55 10.22
N ASP A 177 -19.93 6.62 9.85
CA ASP A 177 -21.34 6.54 9.50
C ASP A 177 -21.56 5.78 8.20
N VAL A 178 -20.81 6.14 7.16
CA VAL A 178 -20.92 5.48 5.85
C VAL A 178 -20.51 4.00 5.93
N GLY A 179 -19.42 3.67 6.64
CA GLY A 179 -18.97 2.29 6.82
C GLY A 179 -19.99 1.43 7.57
N ARG A 180 -20.59 1.97 8.65
CA ARG A 180 -21.66 1.30 9.37
C ARG A 180 -22.87 0.99 8.46
N ARG A 181 -23.26 1.95 7.60
CA ARG A 181 -24.39 1.81 6.67
C ARG A 181 -24.09 0.86 5.50
N THR A 182 -22.84 0.87 5.02
CA THR A 182 -22.39 0.01 3.91
C THR A 182 -22.12 -1.42 4.40
N THR A 183 -21.68 -1.60 5.63
CA THR A 183 -21.25 -2.84 6.29
C THR A 183 -19.92 -3.40 5.75
N SER A 184 -19.20 -4.15 6.61
CA SER A 184 -17.91 -4.76 6.24
C SER A 184 -18.05 -5.75 5.10
N ASP A 185 -19.10 -6.56 5.06
CA ASP A 185 -19.31 -7.54 3.98
C ASP A 185 -19.31 -6.89 2.59
N VAL A 186 -19.88 -5.68 2.48
CA VAL A 186 -19.93 -4.96 1.21
C VAL A 186 -18.58 -4.30 0.89
N TYR A 187 -18.06 -3.44 1.79
CA TYR A 187 -16.83 -2.72 1.44
C TYR A 187 -15.60 -3.62 1.35
N ASP A 188 -15.55 -4.75 2.05
CA ASP A 188 -14.48 -5.73 1.93
C ASP A 188 -14.50 -6.44 0.59
N ALA A 189 -15.70 -6.77 0.05
CA ALA A 189 -15.82 -7.33 -1.29
C ALA A 189 -15.20 -6.40 -2.36
N TYR A 190 -15.42 -5.09 -2.25
CA TYR A 190 -14.77 -4.09 -3.12
C TYR A 190 -13.28 -3.98 -2.86
N ALA A 191 -12.84 -4.02 -1.60
CA ALA A 191 -11.43 -3.96 -1.23
C ALA A 191 -10.65 -5.16 -1.79
N TYR A 192 -11.21 -6.39 -1.73
CA TYR A 192 -10.64 -7.60 -2.36
C TYR A 192 -10.51 -7.45 -3.87
N LYS A 193 -11.55 -7.00 -4.56
CA LYS A 193 -11.50 -6.72 -6.00
C LYS A 193 -10.41 -5.71 -6.35
N MET A 194 -10.19 -4.72 -5.50
CA MET A 194 -9.14 -3.72 -5.69
C MET A 194 -7.74 -4.17 -5.24
N GLY A 195 -7.57 -5.41 -4.75
CA GLY A 195 -6.27 -6.00 -4.43
C GLY A 195 -5.83 -5.90 -2.98
N LEU A 196 -6.70 -5.46 -2.04
CA LEU A 196 -6.41 -5.46 -0.61
C LEU A 196 -6.82 -6.80 0.03
N GLY A 197 -5.99 -7.35 0.93
CA GLY A 197 -6.27 -8.61 1.61
C GLY A 197 -6.21 -9.86 0.72
N THR A 198 -5.65 -9.76 -0.48
CA THR A 198 -5.48 -10.83 -1.45
C THR A 198 -4.11 -10.74 -2.13
N ARG A 199 -3.67 -11.83 -2.75
CA ARG A 199 -2.41 -11.82 -3.51
C ARG A 199 -2.50 -10.89 -4.70
N THR A 200 -1.40 -10.18 -4.99
CA THR A 200 -1.32 -9.26 -6.11
C THR A 200 -0.92 -9.93 -7.41
N GLY A 201 -0.32 -11.13 -7.32
CA GLY A 201 0.08 -11.95 -8.44
C GLY A 201 1.55 -11.86 -8.81
N VAL A 202 2.37 -11.22 -7.98
CA VAL A 202 3.84 -11.18 -8.19
C VAL A 202 4.44 -12.59 -8.16
N GLU A 203 5.50 -12.80 -8.92
CA GLU A 203 6.15 -14.11 -9.13
C GLU A 203 7.00 -14.57 -7.94
N VAL A 204 7.15 -13.71 -6.93
CA VAL A 204 7.91 -14.00 -5.71
C VAL A 204 7.00 -14.09 -4.50
N ASN A 205 7.53 -14.60 -3.39
CA ASN A 205 6.74 -14.81 -2.18
C ASN A 205 6.22 -13.48 -1.60
N GLU A 206 4.89 -13.38 -1.49
CA GLU A 206 4.18 -12.25 -0.89
C GLU A 206 3.24 -12.71 0.22
N ALA A 207 3.03 -11.86 1.23
CA ALA A 207 2.02 -12.10 2.26
C ALA A 207 0.63 -11.68 1.76
N THR A 208 -0.39 -12.46 2.11
CA THR A 208 -1.76 -12.22 1.63
C THR A 208 -2.44 -11.04 2.34
N GLY A 209 -2.01 -10.71 3.57
CA GLY A 209 -2.76 -9.76 4.39
C GLY A 209 -4.12 -10.34 4.84
N ARG A 210 -4.95 -9.49 5.43
CA ARG A 210 -6.36 -9.82 5.74
C ARG A 210 -7.16 -8.55 5.96
N LEU A 211 -8.47 -8.63 5.76
CA LEU A 211 -9.43 -7.61 6.16
C LEU A 211 -10.15 -8.01 7.45
N THR A 212 -10.76 -7.05 8.12
CA THR A 212 -11.59 -7.29 9.30
C THR A 212 -12.94 -7.85 8.83
N THR A 213 -13.33 -9.01 9.34
CA THR A 213 -14.58 -9.66 8.95
C THR A 213 -15.46 -9.97 10.15
N LYS A 214 -16.75 -10.23 9.90
CA LYS A 214 -17.69 -10.69 10.93
C LYS A 214 -17.33 -12.06 11.51
N ASN A 215 -16.46 -12.81 10.86
CA ASN A 215 -15.97 -14.10 11.33
C ASN A 215 -14.77 -14.00 12.27
N ASP A 216 -14.25 -12.79 12.50
CA ASP A 216 -13.17 -12.58 13.44
C ASP A 216 -13.64 -12.89 14.88
N SER A 217 -12.85 -13.64 15.63
CA SER A 217 -13.21 -14.09 17.00
C SER A 217 -13.49 -12.97 17.99
N ASN A 218 -12.96 -11.77 17.71
CA ASN A 218 -13.15 -10.56 18.50
C ASN A 218 -14.17 -9.59 17.85
N TYR A 219 -14.99 -10.08 16.92
CA TYR A 219 -15.93 -9.21 16.22
C TYR A 219 -17.03 -8.68 17.17
N ILE A 220 -17.22 -7.39 17.10
CA ILE A 220 -18.35 -6.64 17.67
C ILE A 220 -18.79 -5.58 16.64
N ALA A 221 -20.04 -5.14 16.70
CA ALA A 221 -20.60 -4.22 15.69
C ALA A 221 -19.80 -2.90 15.53
N SER A 222 -19.16 -2.40 16.58
CA SER A 222 -18.29 -1.23 16.50
C SER A 222 -16.95 -1.50 15.75
N LEU A 223 -16.61 -2.76 15.50
CA LEU A 223 -15.43 -3.11 14.72
C LEU A 223 -15.58 -2.75 13.23
N ASP A 224 -16.80 -2.86 12.67
CA ASP A 224 -17.10 -2.38 11.31
C ASP A 224 -16.77 -0.89 11.13
N VAL A 225 -17.06 -0.10 12.16
CA VAL A 225 -16.77 1.34 12.17
C VAL A 225 -15.28 1.61 12.18
N GLN A 226 -14.51 0.83 12.94
CA GLN A 226 -13.03 0.91 12.93
C GLN A 226 -12.45 0.41 11.61
N ALA A 227 -12.95 -0.69 11.10
CA ALA A 227 -12.51 -1.28 9.83
C ALA A 227 -12.74 -0.33 8.65
N ALA A 228 -13.84 0.42 8.64
CA ALA A 228 -14.14 1.42 7.61
C ALA A 228 -13.10 2.56 7.52
N ILE A 229 -12.29 2.76 8.54
CA ILE A 229 -11.16 3.68 8.51
C ILE A 229 -9.81 2.96 8.43
N GLY A 230 -9.82 1.67 8.10
CA GLY A 230 -8.63 0.83 7.95
C GLY A 230 -7.94 0.48 9.26
N GLN A 231 -8.68 0.41 10.36
CA GLN A 231 -8.26 -0.06 11.68
C GLN A 231 -8.81 -1.48 11.95
N GLY A 232 -8.88 -1.89 13.18
CA GLY A 232 -9.34 -3.22 13.58
C GLY A 232 -8.30 -4.29 13.24
N ASN A 233 -8.74 -5.40 12.66
CA ASN A 233 -7.89 -6.54 12.32
C ASN A 233 -7.30 -6.46 10.89
N THR A 234 -7.57 -5.39 10.17
CA THR A 234 -7.12 -5.19 8.78
C THR A 234 -5.62 -4.92 8.72
N VAL A 235 -4.91 -5.78 8.00
CA VAL A 235 -3.49 -5.63 7.69
C VAL A 235 -3.21 -5.98 6.23
N VAL A 236 -2.41 -5.18 5.57
CA VAL A 236 -2.06 -5.31 4.15
C VAL A 236 -0.57 -5.06 3.92
N THR A 237 -0.06 -5.50 2.78
CA THR A 237 1.33 -5.24 2.39
C THR A 237 1.45 -3.94 1.60
N PRO A 238 2.65 -3.32 1.52
CA PRO A 238 2.89 -2.17 0.65
C PRO A 238 2.61 -2.46 -0.83
N VAL A 239 2.91 -3.67 -1.33
CA VAL A 239 2.58 -4.02 -2.73
C VAL A 239 1.07 -4.07 -2.96
N GLN A 240 0.28 -4.54 -2.00
CA GLN A 240 -1.18 -4.48 -2.08
C GLN A 240 -1.68 -3.03 -2.11
N LEU A 241 -1.11 -2.15 -1.28
CA LEU A 241 -1.46 -0.72 -1.31
C LEU A 241 -1.10 -0.05 -2.64
N ALA A 242 0.02 -0.43 -3.26
CA ALA A 242 0.40 0.07 -4.57
C ALA A 242 -0.56 -0.43 -5.67
N THR A 243 -0.89 -1.73 -5.68
CA THR A 243 -1.86 -2.35 -6.59
C THR A 243 -3.24 -1.69 -6.47
N TYR A 244 -3.70 -1.52 -5.24
CA TYR A 244 -4.94 -0.81 -4.93
C TYR A 244 -4.94 0.65 -5.42
N ALA A 245 -3.85 1.39 -5.20
CA ALA A 245 -3.72 2.75 -5.70
C ALA A 245 -3.77 2.79 -7.24
N GLY A 246 -3.12 1.81 -7.91
CA GLY A 246 -3.21 1.61 -9.35
C GLY A 246 -4.64 1.34 -9.83
N THR A 247 -5.39 0.50 -9.10
CA THR A 247 -6.80 0.19 -9.41
C THR A 247 -7.69 1.43 -9.30
N LEU A 248 -7.49 2.28 -8.28
CA LEU A 248 -8.18 3.56 -8.15
C LEU A 248 -7.85 4.52 -9.31
N ALA A 249 -6.58 4.55 -9.73
CA ALA A 249 -6.15 5.37 -10.87
C ALA A 249 -6.78 4.88 -12.18
N ASN A 250 -6.93 3.57 -12.36
CA ASN A 250 -7.49 2.90 -13.53
C ASN A 250 -9.02 2.75 -13.48
N ARG A 251 -9.70 3.50 -12.61
CA ARG A 251 -11.18 3.49 -12.50
C ARG A 251 -11.75 2.09 -12.27
N GLY A 252 -11.10 1.31 -11.41
CA GLY A 252 -11.57 -0.01 -11.01
C GLY A 252 -10.91 -1.20 -11.71
N VAL A 253 -10.14 -0.97 -12.77
CA VAL A 253 -9.42 -2.07 -13.44
C VAL A 253 -8.15 -2.41 -12.66
N ARG A 254 -8.08 -3.64 -12.14
CA ARG A 254 -6.93 -4.18 -11.42
C ARG A 254 -6.12 -5.08 -12.35
N TYR A 255 -4.87 -4.66 -12.62
CA TYR A 255 -3.92 -5.50 -13.32
C TYR A 255 -3.16 -6.41 -12.34
N ARG A 256 -2.72 -7.57 -12.84
CA ARG A 256 -1.75 -8.41 -12.15
C ARG A 256 -0.46 -7.62 -11.92
N THR A 257 -0.01 -7.57 -10.67
CA THR A 257 1.28 -6.96 -10.36
C THR A 257 2.39 -7.96 -10.66
N HIS A 258 3.47 -7.53 -11.35
CA HIS A 258 4.50 -8.45 -11.80
C HIS A 258 5.88 -7.78 -11.84
N PHE A 259 6.92 -8.61 -11.67
CA PHE A 259 8.34 -8.22 -11.77
C PHE A 259 8.96 -8.68 -13.09
N VAL A 260 8.46 -9.76 -13.68
CA VAL A 260 9.01 -10.32 -14.92
C VAL A 260 8.48 -9.53 -16.10
N LYS A 261 9.40 -8.90 -16.86
CA LYS A 261 9.09 -8.24 -18.13
C LYS A 261 9.13 -9.23 -19.28
N ALA A 262 10.23 -10.01 -19.35
CA ALA A 262 10.43 -10.99 -20.42
C ALA A 262 11.35 -12.12 -19.96
N ILE A 263 11.26 -13.26 -20.65
CA ILE A 263 12.21 -14.37 -20.57
C ILE A 263 12.89 -14.45 -21.93
N LEU A 264 14.23 -14.43 -21.91
CA LEU A 264 15.07 -14.43 -23.11
C LEU A 264 15.87 -15.73 -23.17
N ASP A 265 16.08 -16.24 -24.36
CA ASP A 265 17.09 -17.27 -24.59
C ASP A 265 18.48 -16.70 -24.28
N THR A 266 19.22 -17.38 -23.42
CA THR A 266 20.52 -16.89 -22.95
C THR A 266 21.58 -16.87 -24.02
N ASN A 267 21.48 -17.76 -25.04
CA ASN A 267 22.46 -17.88 -26.09
C ASN A 267 22.20 -16.93 -27.27
N THR A 268 20.91 -16.78 -27.64
CA THR A 268 20.51 -16.00 -28.82
C THR A 268 20.02 -14.59 -28.46
N GLY A 269 19.57 -14.39 -27.24
CA GLY A 269 18.90 -13.13 -26.80
C GLY A 269 17.47 -12.98 -27.33
N GLU A 270 16.93 -13.99 -28.00
CA GLU A 270 15.57 -13.97 -28.51
C GLU A 270 14.54 -14.01 -27.36
N VAL A 271 13.43 -13.31 -27.53
CA VAL A 271 12.34 -13.29 -26.54
C VAL A 271 11.56 -14.59 -26.64
N ILE A 272 11.63 -15.41 -25.57
CA ILE A 272 10.85 -16.64 -25.43
C ILE A 272 9.44 -16.32 -24.91
N HIS A 273 9.36 -15.38 -23.97
CA HIS A 273 8.10 -14.94 -23.34
C HIS A 273 8.19 -13.46 -23.02
N GLU A 274 7.12 -12.71 -23.30
CA GLU A 274 6.94 -11.32 -22.88
C GLU A 274 5.64 -11.21 -22.08
N THR A 275 5.73 -10.66 -20.87
CA THR A 275 4.58 -10.48 -19.99
C THR A 275 3.62 -9.45 -20.58
N GLN A 276 2.39 -9.85 -20.82
CA GLN A 276 1.32 -8.96 -21.27
C GLN A 276 0.49 -8.48 -20.06
N PRO A 277 -0.14 -7.29 -20.16
CA PRO A 277 -1.06 -6.82 -19.13
C PRO A 277 -2.20 -7.81 -18.92
N GLU A 278 -2.35 -8.29 -17.69
CA GLU A 278 -3.39 -9.24 -17.29
C GLU A 278 -4.37 -8.56 -16.33
N VAL A 279 -5.64 -8.48 -16.71
CA VAL A 279 -6.70 -7.96 -15.83
C VAL A 279 -7.09 -9.06 -14.85
N MET A 280 -6.87 -8.81 -13.56
CA MET A 280 -7.19 -9.75 -12.47
C MET A 280 -8.62 -9.58 -11.96
N ASP A 281 -9.11 -8.34 -11.94
CA ASP A 281 -10.44 -8.03 -11.43
C ASP A 281 -10.90 -6.64 -11.94
N VAL A 282 -12.20 -6.42 -11.91
CA VAL A 282 -12.81 -5.13 -12.28
C VAL A 282 -13.88 -4.76 -11.26
N VAL A 283 -13.79 -3.54 -10.75
CA VAL A 283 -14.93 -2.86 -10.12
C VAL A 283 -15.56 -1.99 -11.19
N GLU A 284 -16.76 -2.33 -11.60
CA GLU A 284 -17.51 -1.58 -12.62
C GLU A 284 -17.62 -0.09 -12.22
N ASP A 285 -17.37 0.81 -13.15
CA ASP A 285 -17.52 2.26 -12.93
C ASP A 285 -18.80 2.77 -13.61
N ASN A 286 -19.75 3.24 -12.81
CA ASN A 286 -20.95 3.90 -13.34
C ASN A 286 -20.67 5.31 -13.94
N GLY A 287 -19.40 5.66 -14.15
CA GLY A 287 -18.92 6.94 -14.65
C GLY A 287 -18.78 8.05 -13.60
N THR A 288 -19.25 7.83 -12.37
CA THR A 288 -19.22 8.85 -11.31
C THR A 288 -18.46 8.43 -10.06
N THR A 289 -18.47 7.14 -9.69
CA THR A 289 -17.90 6.61 -8.46
C THR A 289 -16.41 6.91 -8.34
N PHE A 290 -15.61 6.44 -9.29
CA PHE A 290 -14.16 6.69 -9.27
C PHE A 290 -13.82 8.17 -9.53
N ALA A 291 -14.64 8.88 -10.31
CA ALA A 291 -14.43 10.31 -10.54
C ALA A 291 -14.52 11.12 -9.25
N LEU A 292 -15.53 10.86 -8.39
CA LEU A 292 -15.70 11.52 -7.09
C LEU A 292 -14.58 11.19 -6.12
N VAL A 293 -14.21 9.91 -6.02
CA VAL A 293 -13.13 9.46 -5.15
C VAL A 293 -11.80 10.08 -5.56
N ARG A 294 -11.45 10.05 -6.85
CA ARG A 294 -10.23 10.66 -7.41
C ARG A 294 -10.23 12.17 -7.22
N GLN A 295 -11.39 12.85 -7.35
CA GLN A 295 -11.51 14.28 -7.06
C GLN A 295 -11.14 14.58 -5.61
N GLY A 296 -11.66 13.82 -4.65
CA GLY A 296 -11.30 13.95 -3.25
C GLY A 296 -9.79 13.73 -3.02
N MET A 297 -9.21 12.70 -3.63
CA MET A 297 -7.77 12.37 -3.54
C MET A 297 -6.88 13.47 -4.14
N LYS A 298 -7.30 14.12 -5.25
CA LYS A 298 -6.58 15.27 -5.86
C LYS A 298 -6.52 16.49 -4.92
N LEU A 299 -7.43 16.62 -3.98
CA LEU A 299 -7.46 17.72 -3.02
C LEU A 299 -6.61 17.44 -1.76
N VAL A 300 -6.24 16.20 -1.49
CA VAL A 300 -5.42 15.84 -0.31
C VAL A 300 -4.07 16.56 -0.27
N PRO A 301 -3.30 16.72 -1.38
CA PRO A 301 -2.03 17.42 -1.37
C PRO A 301 -2.09 18.83 -0.76
N SER A 302 -3.21 19.55 -0.93
CA SER A 302 -3.40 20.88 -0.35
C SER A 302 -3.53 20.90 1.19
N THR A 303 -3.72 19.73 1.80
CA THR A 303 -3.84 19.56 3.26
C THR A 303 -2.56 19.09 3.92
N ILE A 304 -1.52 18.80 3.14
CA ILE A 304 -0.23 18.30 3.59
C ILE A 304 0.78 19.42 3.55
N THR A 305 1.52 19.64 4.65
CA THR A 305 2.62 20.61 4.68
C THR A 305 3.79 20.10 3.84
N GLY A 306 4.41 21.00 3.05
CA GLY A 306 5.55 20.69 2.21
C GLY A 306 5.34 20.92 0.71
N LYS A 307 6.29 20.47 -0.10
CA LYS A 307 6.35 20.78 -1.54
C LYS A 307 5.37 19.97 -2.42
N ILE A 308 4.61 19.03 -1.83
CA ILE A 308 3.79 18.10 -2.61
C ILE A 308 2.64 18.81 -3.36
N SER A 309 2.09 19.88 -2.76
CA SER A 309 1.03 20.69 -3.38
C SER A 309 1.52 21.60 -4.52
N SER A 310 2.82 21.91 -4.54
CA SER A 310 3.45 22.74 -5.57
C SER A 310 4.21 21.92 -6.61
N TYR A 311 4.09 20.60 -6.59
CA TYR A 311 4.75 19.75 -7.58
C TYR A 311 4.15 20.01 -8.98
N PRO A 312 4.98 20.10 -10.05
CA PRO A 312 4.51 20.50 -11.37
C PRO A 312 3.57 19.49 -12.05
N ILE A 313 3.37 18.34 -11.43
CA ILE A 313 2.49 17.26 -11.94
C ILE A 313 1.36 17.05 -10.95
N ALA A 314 0.14 16.90 -11.47
CA ALA A 314 -1.04 16.64 -10.64
C ALA A 314 -0.90 15.31 -9.87
N ILE A 315 -1.01 15.38 -8.56
CA ILE A 315 -0.90 14.23 -7.65
C ILE A 315 -2.25 14.02 -6.98
N ALA A 316 -2.73 12.77 -7.00
CA ALA A 316 -3.80 12.32 -6.15
C ALA A 316 -3.23 11.38 -5.10
N CYS A 317 -3.56 11.60 -3.82
CA CYS A 317 -3.01 10.78 -2.75
C CYS A 317 -3.99 10.57 -1.60
N LYS A 318 -3.65 9.65 -0.72
CA LYS A 318 -4.30 9.48 0.58
C LYS A 318 -3.27 9.15 1.64
N THR A 319 -3.29 9.88 2.75
CA THR A 319 -2.44 9.62 3.92
C THR A 319 -3.15 8.69 4.90
N GLY A 320 -2.38 7.84 5.57
CA GLY A 320 -2.82 7.01 6.68
C GLY A 320 -1.89 7.18 7.89
N THR A 321 -2.46 7.17 9.08
CA THR A 321 -1.72 7.24 10.35
C THR A 321 -2.45 6.34 11.35
N PRO A 322 -2.38 4.99 11.15
CA PRO A 322 -3.06 4.05 12.03
C PRO A 322 -2.39 4.02 13.41
N GLN A 323 -3.18 3.78 14.44
CA GLN A 323 -2.68 3.48 15.78
C GLN A 323 -2.18 2.04 15.84
N ARG A 324 -1.12 1.82 16.62
CA ARG A 324 -0.65 0.49 16.99
C ARG A 324 -1.18 0.13 18.38
N SER A 325 -1.30 -1.17 18.66
CA SER A 325 -1.63 -1.66 19.99
C SER A 325 -0.57 -1.28 21.03
N GLU A 326 0.70 -1.23 20.60
CA GLU A 326 1.82 -0.81 21.40
C GLU A 326 1.89 0.71 21.52
N GLY A 327 2.43 1.19 22.63
CA GLY A 327 2.56 2.61 22.89
C GLY A 327 3.58 2.93 23.98
N TYR A 328 3.56 4.17 24.43
CA TYR A 328 4.49 4.68 25.45
C TYR A 328 3.78 5.72 26.34
N TYR A 329 4.33 5.98 27.51
CA TYR A 329 3.82 6.96 28.45
C TYR A 329 4.52 8.33 28.28
N VAL A 330 3.71 9.40 28.30
CA VAL A 330 4.19 10.78 28.43
C VAL A 330 3.56 11.33 29.72
N GLY A 331 4.32 11.42 30.78
CA GLY A 331 3.78 11.62 32.11
C GLY A 331 2.84 10.47 32.50
N SER A 332 1.60 10.79 32.89
CA SER A 332 0.56 9.80 33.20
C SER A 332 -0.29 9.37 31.98
N THR A 333 -0.05 9.93 30.80
CA THR A 333 -0.86 9.67 29.61
C THR A 333 -0.21 8.60 28.74
N TYR A 334 -0.93 7.49 28.48
CA TYR A 334 -0.51 6.47 27.51
C TYR A 334 -0.77 6.95 26.08
N LYS A 335 0.24 6.88 25.22
CA LYS A 335 0.16 7.20 23.79
C LYS A 335 0.53 5.98 22.97
N HIS A 336 -0.31 5.67 21.97
CA HIS A 336 -0.02 4.60 21.02
C HIS A 336 1.04 5.04 20.01
N TYR A 337 1.91 4.10 19.60
CA TYR A 337 2.72 4.30 18.41
C TYR A 337 1.82 4.38 17.18
N THR A 338 2.25 5.12 16.19
CA THR A 338 1.56 5.23 14.90
C THR A 338 2.49 4.82 13.76
N ASN A 339 1.94 4.10 12.79
CA ASN A 339 2.60 3.91 11.51
C ASN A 339 2.13 5.02 10.56
N THR A 340 3.01 5.52 9.70
CA THR A 340 2.62 6.45 8.64
C THR A 340 2.64 5.73 7.31
N THR A 341 1.50 5.72 6.64
CA THR A 341 1.33 5.15 5.31
C THR A 341 0.81 6.22 4.37
N VAL A 342 1.36 6.31 3.19
CA VAL A 342 0.89 7.22 2.15
C VAL A 342 0.77 6.45 0.85
N SER A 343 -0.42 6.47 0.26
CA SER A 343 -0.65 5.96 -1.09
C SER A 343 -0.75 7.13 -2.05
N TYR A 344 0.07 7.12 -3.10
CA TYR A 344 0.08 8.11 -4.16
C TYR A 344 -0.35 7.49 -5.47
N THR A 345 -1.17 8.21 -6.24
CA THR A 345 -1.34 7.95 -7.66
C THR A 345 -0.88 9.18 -8.44
N HIS A 346 -0.05 8.93 -9.44
CA HIS A 346 0.38 9.95 -10.37
C HIS A 346 -0.58 9.93 -11.57
N LEU A 347 -1.38 10.97 -11.71
CA LEU A 347 -2.26 11.13 -12.86
C LEU A 347 -1.46 11.81 -13.98
N ARG A 348 -0.88 11.02 -14.90
CA ARG A 348 -0.32 11.59 -16.14
C ARG A 348 -1.43 12.12 -17.04
N ALA A 349 -1.10 13.20 -17.72
CA ALA A 349 -1.95 13.98 -18.64
C ALA A 349 -2.45 13.23 -19.90
N HIS A 350 -2.65 11.92 -19.87
CA HIS A 350 -3.31 11.21 -20.98
C HIS A 350 -4.83 11.48 -21.06
N GLU A 351 -5.38 12.22 -20.08
CA GLU A 351 -6.78 12.66 -20.14
C GLU A 351 -6.97 14.00 -20.90
N THR A 352 -5.88 14.68 -21.32
CA THR A 352 -5.97 15.97 -22.03
C THR A 352 -5.78 15.87 -23.54
N SER A 353 -5.44 14.70 -24.09
CA SER A 353 -5.27 14.52 -25.55
C SER A 353 -6.48 13.92 -26.27
N ALA A 354 -7.63 13.78 -25.62
CA ALA A 354 -8.86 13.28 -26.25
C ALA A 354 -9.85 14.39 -26.68
N HIS A 355 -9.46 15.66 -26.58
CA HIS A 355 -10.23 16.80 -27.10
C HIS A 355 -9.29 17.83 -27.71
N LEU A 356 -8.80 17.55 -28.90
CA LEU A 356 -8.47 18.50 -29.95
C LEU A 356 -8.85 17.87 -31.27
#